data_24c8d0b2462564a9027f66ea84062c04
#
_entry.id   24c8d0b2462564a9027f66ea84062c04
#
_cell.length_a   1.000
_cell.length_b   1.000
_cell.length_c   1.000
_cell.angle_alpha   90.00
_cell.angle_beta   90.00
_cell.angle_gamma   90.00
#
_symmetry.space_group_name_H-M   'P 1'
#
loop_
_entity.id
_entity.type
_entity.pdbx_description
1 polymer ?
#
loop_
_entity_poly.entity_id
_entity_poly.type
_entity_poly.pdbx_seq_one_letter_code
_entity_poly.pdbx_strand_id
1 'polypeptide(L)'
;TAFEGEAVCDAFFYTDELHQKWLFLNKQAAKLSPMNSELFIYKVDSIKLRSMTPHKLNPVLIDARVARNGGSIFEHNNQLFRPSQRNVDGVYGKALNINRIDKLTIDEYVETTVQIIEPNFDKKLMGLHHLHQCNGKFVFDAAYYSKK
;
A
#
# COMPACT_ATOMS: atom_id res chain seq x y z
N THR A 1 -15.58 5.69 17.15
CA THR A 1 -14.66 4.66 16.60
C THR A 1 -13.97 5.26 15.36
N ALA A 2 -12.66 5.02 15.18
CA ALA A 2 -11.96 5.47 13.98
C ALA A 2 -12.60 4.80 12.75
N PHE A 3 -12.85 5.59 11.69
CA PHE A 3 -13.43 5.13 10.41
C PHE A 3 -14.81 4.46 10.52
N GLU A 4 -15.62 4.80 11.54
CA GLU A 4 -16.96 4.28 11.67
C GLU A 4 -17.82 4.66 10.45
N GLY A 5 -18.43 3.65 9.81
CA GLY A 5 -19.22 3.83 8.59
C GLY A 5 -18.41 4.00 7.30
N GLU A 6 -17.06 4.00 7.37
CA GLU A 6 -16.20 4.05 6.19
C GLU A 6 -15.74 2.64 5.78
N ALA A 7 -15.73 2.35 4.48
CA ALA A 7 -15.12 1.13 3.96
C ALA A 7 -13.62 1.36 3.81
N VAL A 8 -12.82 0.64 4.59
CA VAL A 8 -11.35 0.70 4.60
C VAL A 8 -10.74 -0.67 4.36
N CYS A 9 -9.56 -0.72 3.73
CA CYS A 9 -8.82 -1.95 3.50
C CYS A 9 -7.32 -1.72 3.45
N ASP A 10 -6.57 -2.82 3.51
CA ASP A 10 -5.12 -2.89 3.35
C ASP A 10 -4.36 -1.87 4.21
N ALA A 11 -4.83 -1.70 5.46
CA ALA A 11 -4.25 -0.78 6.40
C ALA A 11 -2.98 -1.37 7.05
N PHE A 12 -1.95 -0.55 7.18
CA PHE A 12 -0.76 -0.89 7.96
C PHE A 12 -0.21 0.33 8.69
N PHE A 13 0.54 0.07 9.77
CA PHE A 13 1.27 1.09 10.52
C PHE A 13 2.74 1.09 10.14
N TYR A 14 3.31 2.28 10.08
CA TYR A 14 4.75 2.50 9.96
C TYR A 14 5.19 3.47 11.07
N THR A 15 6.36 3.21 11.66
CA THR A 15 6.97 4.12 12.63
C THR A 15 8.30 4.57 12.05
N ASP A 16 8.47 5.89 11.86
CA ASP A 16 9.69 6.46 11.31
C ASP A 16 10.81 6.59 12.38
N GLU A 17 11.99 7.04 11.95
CA GLU A 17 13.15 7.22 12.78
C GLU A 17 12.94 8.24 13.93
N LEU A 18 12.00 9.17 13.76
CA LEU A 18 11.59 10.14 14.77
C LEU A 18 10.53 9.60 15.74
N HIS A 19 10.26 8.29 15.69
CA HIS A 19 9.21 7.61 16.44
C HIS A 19 7.79 8.12 16.14
N GLN A 20 7.61 8.86 15.04
CA GLN A 20 6.30 9.24 14.57
C GLN A 20 5.60 8.03 13.93
N LYS A 21 4.36 7.79 14.33
CA LYS A 21 3.55 6.71 13.74
C LYS A 21 2.68 7.24 12.61
N TRP A 22 2.65 6.47 11.55
CA TRP A 22 1.87 6.69 10.35
C TRP A 22 0.93 5.52 10.12
N LEU A 23 -0.28 5.81 9.68
CA LEU A 23 -1.25 4.84 9.21
C LEU A 23 -1.46 5.06 7.72
N PHE A 24 -1.19 4.03 6.94
CA PHE A 24 -1.48 3.96 5.51
C PHE A 24 -2.69 3.08 5.31
N LEU A 25 -3.64 3.52 4.50
CA LEU A 25 -4.81 2.71 4.16
C LEU A 25 -5.40 3.10 2.81
N ASN A 26 -6.18 2.18 2.26
CA ASN A 26 -7.05 2.46 1.15
C ASN A 26 -8.47 2.58 1.67
N LYS A 27 -9.23 3.54 1.18
CA LYS A 27 -10.64 3.69 1.51
C LYS A 27 -11.45 4.14 0.31
N GLN A 28 -12.73 3.88 0.37
CA GLN A 28 -13.68 4.38 -0.58
C GLN A 28 -13.94 5.86 -0.32
N ALA A 29 -13.47 6.75 -1.21
CA ALA A 29 -13.65 8.20 -1.04
C ALA A 29 -15.07 8.65 -1.33
N ALA A 30 -15.79 7.96 -2.21
CA ALA A 30 -17.18 8.21 -2.53
C ALA A 30 -17.95 6.89 -2.66
N LYS A 31 -19.26 6.94 -2.39
CA LYS A 31 -20.14 5.78 -2.59
C LYS A 31 -19.99 5.29 -4.03
N LEU A 32 -19.63 4.03 -4.21
CA LEU A 32 -19.37 3.36 -5.49
C LEU A 32 -17.97 3.62 -6.12
N SER A 33 -17.07 4.41 -5.52
CA SER A 33 -15.70 4.47 -5.99
C SER A 33 -14.96 3.15 -5.69
N PRO A 34 -14.03 2.71 -6.55
CA PRO A 34 -13.25 1.52 -6.27
C PRO A 34 -12.29 1.76 -5.11
N MET A 35 -12.11 0.76 -4.23
CA MET A 35 -11.18 0.85 -3.09
C MET A 35 -9.70 0.68 -3.48
N ASN A 36 -9.39 0.55 -4.75
CA ASN A 36 -8.05 0.27 -5.25
C ASN A 36 -7.34 1.47 -5.89
N SER A 37 -8.01 2.64 -5.94
CA SER A 37 -7.51 3.79 -6.69
C SER A 37 -6.99 4.93 -5.82
N GLU A 38 -7.16 4.87 -4.50
CA GLU A 38 -6.82 6.00 -3.63
C GLU A 38 -6.03 5.55 -2.40
N LEU A 39 -4.93 6.25 -2.11
CA LEU A 39 -4.11 6.05 -0.92
C LEU A 39 -4.31 7.20 0.05
N PHE A 40 -4.57 6.86 1.31
CA PHE A 40 -4.69 7.82 2.41
C PHE A 40 -3.61 7.56 3.45
N ILE A 41 -3.06 8.64 4.00
CA ILE A 41 -2.04 8.61 5.05
C ILE A 41 -2.53 9.47 6.22
N TYR A 42 -2.29 8.99 7.45
CA TYR A 42 -2.60 9.69 8.68
C TYR A 42 -1.40 9.63 9.62
N LYS A 43 -1.07 10.75 10.25
CA LYS A 43 -0.22 10.77 11.42
C LYS A 43 -1.07 10.36 12.63
N VAL A 44 -0.60 9.38 13.42
CA VAL A 44 -1.39 8.82 14.53
C VAL A 44 -0.60 8.80 15.82
N ASP A 45 -1.29 8.83 16.95
CA ASP A 45 -0.69 8.71 18.29
C ASP A 45 -0.24 7.27 18.59
N SER A 46 -1.06 6.30 18.22
CA SER A 46 -0.86 4.89 18.54
C SER A 46 -1.73 4.00 17.65
N ILE A 47 -1.54 2.69 17.77
CA ILE A 47 -2.43 1.70 17.14
C ILE A 47 -3.88 1.76 17.67
N LYS A 48 -4.12 2.46 18.79
CA LYS A 48 -5.48 2.64 19.34
C LYS A 48 -6.24 3.76 18.65
N LEU A 49 -5.58 4.56 17.80
CA LEU A 49 -6.16 5.62 16.98
C LEU A 49 -7.02 6.62 17.79
N ARG A 50 -6.55 7.01 18.98
CA ARG A 50 -7.25 8.01 19.82
C ARG A 50 -7.13 9.41 19.22
N SER A 51 -6.01 9.67 18.53
CA SER A 51 -5.77 10.90 17.79
C SER A 51 -5.21 10.56 16.42
N MET A 52 -5.81 11.15 15.38
CA MET A 52 -5.40 10.99 13.99
C MET A 52 -5.41 12.34 13.30
N THR A 53 -4.31 12.69 12.65
CA THR A 53 -4.21 13.89 11.81
C THR A 53 -4.10 13.43 10.36
N PRO A 54 -5.07 13.75 9.49
CA PRO A 54 -4.97 13.41 8.07
C PRO A 54 -3.81 14.15 7.42
N HIS A 55 -3.11 13.47 6.51
CA HIS A 55 -2.15 14.11 5.62
C HIS A 55 -2.85 15.22 4.82
N LYS A 56 -2.18 16.37 4.66
CA LYS A 56 -2.82 17.56 4.03
C LYS A 56 -3.26 17.36 2.59
N LEU A 57 -2.63 16.43 1.89
CA LEU A 57 -2.93 16.11 0.48
C LEU A 57 -3.79 14.86 0.31
N ASN A 58 -4.42 14.35 1.38
CA ASN A 58 -5.26 13.13 1.24
C ASN A 58 -6.43 13.30 0.25
N PRO A 59 -6.65 12.35 -0.66
CA PRO A 59 -5.82 11.17 -0.93
C PRO A 59 -4.47 11.54 -1.57
N VAL A 60 -3.37 11.00 -1.03
CA VAL A 60 -2.01 11.33 -1.50
C VAL A 60 -1.68 10.75 -2.87
N LEU A 61 -2.39 9.71 -3.29
CA LEU A 61 -2.34 9.11 -4.62
C LEU A 61 -3.74 8.78 -5.10
N ILE A 62 -3.99 9.04 -6.38
CA ILE A 62 -5.24 8.66 -7.08
C ILE A 62 -4.83 7.96 -8.38
N ASP A 63 -4.53 6.66 -8.29
CA ASP A 63 -4.16 5.84 -9.44
C ASP A 63 -4.27 4.34 -9.08
N ALA A 64 -5.18 3.61 -9.73
CA ALA A 64 -5.38 2.18 -9.49
C ALA A 64 -4.13 1.33 -9.76
N ARG A 65 -3.19 1.85 -10.56
CA ARG A 65 -1.94 1.17 -10.89
C ARG A 65 -0.94 1.14 -9.74
N VAL A 66 -1.09 2.01 -8.72
CA VAL A 66 -0.08 2.17 -7.66
C VAL A 66 -0.65 2.50 -6.28
N ALA A 67 -1.87 3.02 -6.16
CA ALA A 67 -2.38 3.51 -4.88
C ALA A 67 -2.70 2.39 -3.88
N ARG A 68 -3.15 1.21 -4.35
CA ARG A 68 -3.57 0.12 -3.47
C ARG A 68 -2.37 -0.49 -2.73
N ASN A 69 -2.42 -0.52 -1.40
CA ASN A 69 -1.37 -1.15 -0.60
C ASN A 69 -1.25 -2.65 -0.93
N GLY A 70 0.00 -3.10 -1.05
CA GLY A 70 0.36 -4.49 -1.32
C GLY A 70 1.32 -5.04 -0.27
N GLY A 71 1.30 -4.45 0.94
CA GLY A 71 2.15 -4.85 2.06
C GLY A 71 2.64 -3.66 2.88
N SER A 72 3.31 -3.96 4.00
CA SER A 72 3.89 -2.94 4.86
C SER A 72 5.16 -2.33 4.26
N ILE A 73 5.47 -1.11 4.65
CA ILE A 73 6.76 -0.48 4.34
C ILE A 73 7.89 -1.34 4.89
N PHE A 74 8.95 -1.49 4.11
CA PHE A 74 10.19 -2.11 4.52
C PHE A 74 11.38 -1.21 4.18
N GLU A 75 12.48 -1.41 4.89
CA GLU A 75 13.74 -0.70 4.65
C GLU A 75 14.74 -1.62 3.95
N HIS A 76 15.46 -1.07 2.98
CA HIS A 76 16.58 -1.71 2.32
C HIS A 76 17.61 -0.66 1.91
N ASN A 77 18.89 -0.86 2.27
CA ASN A 77 19.98 0.08 1.99
C ASN A 77 19.68 1.52 2.41
N ASN A 78 19.12 1.71 3.61
CA ASN A 78 18.73 3.01 4.18
C ASN A 78 17.68 3.76 3.31
N GLN A 79 16.90 3.04 2.54
CA GLN A 79 15.79 3.56 1.78
C GLN A 79 14.50 2.85 2.15
N LEU A 80 13.40 3.59 2.17
CA LEU A 80 12.07 3.05 2.48
C LEU A 80 11.33 2.66 1.21
N PHE A 81 10.68 1.51 1.25
CA PHE A 81 9.91 0.98 0.13
C PHE A 81 8.50 0.60 0.56
N ARG A 82 7.51 1.01 -0.22
CA ARG A 82 6.12 0.61 -0.09
C ARG A 82 5.74 -0.36 -1.22
N PRO A 83 5.40 -1.62 -0.90
CA PRO A 83 4.75 -2.48 -1.87
C PRO A 83 3.35 -1.97 -2.21
N SER A 84 2.98 -2.02 -3.48
CA SER A 84 1.61 -1.72 -3.90
C SER A 84 1.12 -2.70 -4.96
N GLN A 85 -0.19 -2.94 -4.97
CA GLN A 85 -0.85 -3.75 -5.99
C GLN A 85 -0.92 -2.95 -7.30
N ARG A 86 -0.58 -3.61 -8.39
CA ARG A 86 -0.73 -3.07 -9.74
C ARG A 86 -2.00 -3.61 -10.38
N ASN A 87 -3.03 -2.76 -10.45
CA ASN A 87 -4.31 -3.11 -11.04
C ASN A 87 -4.37 -2.49 -12.44
N VAL A 88 -4.17 -3.32 -13.46
CA VAL A 88 -4.12 -2.90 -14.87
C VAL A 88 -4.85 -3.90 -15.76
N ASP A 89 -5.26 -3.46 -16.93
CA ASP A 89 -5.93 -4.28 -17.95
C ASP A 89 -7.18 -5.02 -17.44
N GLY A 90 -7.89 -4.41 -16.47
CA GLY A 90 -9.05 -5.03 -15.83
C GLY A 90 -8.72 -6.19 -14.88
N VAL A 91 -7.44 -6.46 -14.61
CA VAL A 91 -7.00 -7.51 -13.70
C VAL A 91 -6.63 -6.91 -12.35
N TYR A 92 -7.30 -7.34 -11.29
CA TYR A 92 -7.00 -6.99 -9.92
C TYR A 92 -5.73 -7.71 -9.46
N GLY A 93 -4.76 -6.95 -8.91
CA GLY A 93 -3.50 -7.53 -8.42
C GLY A 93 -2.71 -8.27 -9.51
N LYS A 94 -2.64 -7.72 -10.72
CA LYS A 94 -1.90 -8.31 -11.84
C LYS A 94 -0.41 -8.45 -11.52
N ALA A 95 0.15 -7.49 -10.80
CA ALA A 95 1.56 -7.45 -10.40
C ALA A 95 1.72 -6.68 -9.09
N LEU A 96 2.94 -6.67 -8.54
CA LEU A 96 3.32 -5.80 -7.44
C LEU A 96 4.29 -4.72 -7.93
N ASN A 97 4.08 -3.48 -7.46
CA ASN A 97 5.10 -2.44 -7.57
C ASN A 97 5.91 -2.38 -6.27
N ILE A 98 7.17 -2.04 -6.40
CA ILE A 98 8.04 -1.60 -5.31
C ILE A 98 8.26 -0.11 -5.51
N ASN A 99 7.70 0.69 -4.61
CA ASN A 99 7.78 2.14 -4.67
C ASN A 99 8.74 2.64 -3.60
N ARG A 100 9.81 3.34 -4.01
CA ARG A 100 10.70 4.02 -3.07
C ARG A 100 9.99 5.26 -2.56
N ILE A 101 9.92 5.43 -1.24
CA ILE A 101 9.40 6.63 -0.60
C ILE A 101 10.54 7.66 -0.55
N ASP A 102 10.39 8.72 -1.32
CA ASP A 102 11.37 9.81 -1.40
C ASP A 102 11.09 10.90 -0.36
N LYS A 103 9.81 11.02 0.07
CA LYS A 103 9.41 11.97 1.11
C LYS A 103 8.14 11.52 1.84
N LEU A 104 8.15 11.63 3.16
CA LEU A 104 7.00 11.38 4.03
C LEU A 104 6.98 12.42 5.15
N THR A 105 6.11 13.40 5.03
CA THR A 105 5.81 14.40 6.06
C THR A 105 4.30 14.57 6.14
N ILE A 106 3.80 15.40 7.05
CA ILE A 106 2.36 15.70 7.10
C ILE A 106 1.89 16.57 5.92
N ASP A 107 2.81 17.26 5.29
CA ASP A 107 2.55 18.23 4.22
C ASP A 107 2.83 17.68 2.83
N GLU A 108 3.72 16.68 2.74
CA GLU A 108 4.21 16.19 1.46
C GLU A 108 4.48 14.68 1.50
N TYR A 109 4.02 13.99 0.48
CA TYR A 109 4.29 12.58 0.21
C TYR A 109 4.76 12.43 -1.24
N VAL A 110 5.94 11.82 -1.42
CA VAL A 110 6.50 11.54 -2.74
C VAL A 110 7.01 10.11 -2.76
N GLU A 111 6.60 9.35 -3.75
CA GLU A 111 7.14 8.01 -4.01
C GLU A 111 7.42 7.82 -5.51
N THR A 112 8.36 6.93 -5.82
CA THR A 112 8.74 6.55 -7.17
C THR A 112 8.69 5.04 -7.32
N THR A 113 7.95 4.51 -8.29
CA THR A 113 7.99 3.10 -8.64
C THR A 113 9.36 2.77 -9.23
N VAL A 114 10.13 1.95 -8.52
CA VAL A 114 11.49 1.56 -8.93
C VAL A 114 11.56 0.15 -9.51
N GLN A 115 10.56 -0.69 -9.22
CA GLN A 115 10.48 -2.05 -9.74
C GLN A 115 9.02 -2.50 -9.88
N ILE A 116 8.76 -3.33 -10.88
CA ILE A 116 7.50 -4.07 -11.03
C ILE A 116 7.85 -5.55 -10.98
N ILE A 117 7.18 -6.29 -10.11
CA ILE A 117 7.30 -7.74 -9.99
C ILE A 117 6.11 -8.35 -10.70
N GLU A 118 6.37 -8.85 -11.92
CA GLU A 118 5.37 -9.54 -12.74
C GLU A 118 5.26 -11.02 -12.32
N PRO A 119 4.07 -11.63 -12.39
CA PRO A 119 3.87 -13.05 -12.05
C PRO A 119 4.34 -13.99 -13.17
N ASN A 120 5.52 -13.75 -13.75
CA ASN A 120 6.02 -14.45 -14.93
C ASN A 120 7.04 -15.55 -14.62
N PHE A 121 7.36 -15.76 -13.33
CA PHE A 121 8.29 -16.80 -12.87
C PHE A 121 7.63 -18.20 -12.77
N ASP A 122 6.31 -18.31 -12.89
CA ASP A 122 5.58 -19.56 -13.11
C ASP A 122 4.44 -19.29 -14.11
N LYS A 123 4.30 -20.16 -15.13
CA LYS A 123 3.29 -20.04 -16.19
C LYS A 123 1.83 -20.14 -15.72
N LYS A 124 1.60 -20.62 -14.49
CA LYS A 124 0.27 -20.73 -13.89
C LYS A 124 -0.14 -19.52 -13.07
N LEU A 125 0.79 -18.60 -12.83
CA LEU A 125 0.51 -17.40 -12.04
C LEU A 125 -0.34 -16.42 -12.85
N MET A 126 -1.31 -15.83 -12.15
CA MET A 126 -2.21 -14.80 -12.67
C MET A 126 -1.92 -13.43 -12.11
N GLY A 127 -1.42 -13.37 -10.85
CA GLY A 127 -1.23 -12.12 -10.16
C GLY A 127 -0.51 -12.28 -8.82
N LEU A 128 -0.12 -11.13 -8.27
CA LEU A 128 0.53 -10.97 -6.98
C LEU A 128 -0.18 -9.85 -6.21
N HIS A 129 -0.55 -10.06 -4.94
CA HIS A 129 -1.33 -9.08 -4.20
C HIS A 129 -0.60 -8.49 -3.00
N HIS A 130 0.28 -9.26 -2.37
CA HIS A 130 0.89 -8.85 -1.10
C HIS A 130 2.36 -9.28 -1.02
N LEU A 131 3.19 -8.41 -0.48
CA LEU A 131 4.59 -8.68 -0.17
C LEU A 131 4.88 -8.26 1.26
N HIS A 132 5.48 -9.15 2.03
CA HIS A 132 5.95 -8.88 3.39
C HIS A 132 7.44 -9.20 3.53
N GLN A 133 8.17 -8.33 4.24
CA GLN A 133 9.58 -8.53 4.56
C GLN A 133 9.72 -8.81 6.06
N CYS A 134 10.46 -9.87 6.39
CA CYS A 134 10.79 -10.19 7.77
C CYS A 134 12.16 -10.88 7.82
N ASN A 135 13.06 -10.40 8.68
CA ASN A 135 14.39 -10.98 8.89
C ASN A 135 15.19 -11.25 7.61
N GLY A 136 15.19 -10.29 6.68
CA GLY A 136 15.89 -10.38 5.39
C GLY A 136 15.25 -11.31 4.36
N LYS A 137 14.08 -11.89 4.67
CA LYS A 137 13.30 -12.71 3.75
C LYS A 137 12.10 -11.97 3.25
N PHE A 138 11.76 -12.19 1.98
CA PHE A 138 10.53 -11.70 1.37
C PHE A 138 9.57 -12.86 1.18
N VAL A 139 8.31 -12.64 1.55
CA VAL A 139 7.21 -13.57 1.31
C VAL A 139 6.13 -12.80 0.55
N PHE A 140 5.59 -13.40 -0.49
CA PHE A 140 4.48 -12.83 -1.25
C PHE A 140 3.41 -13.90 -1.49
N ASP A 141 2.18 -13.47 -1.63
CA ASP A 141 1.09 -14.31 -2.08
C ASP A 141 1.02 -14.31 -3.61
N ALA A 142 0.43 -15.35 -4.17
CA ALA A 142 0.27 -15.47 -5.61
C ALA A 142 -1.06 -16.14 -5.96
N ALA A 143 -1.73 -15.60 -6.97
CA ALA A 143 -2.94 -16.18 -7.54
C ALA A 143 -2.58 -17.10 -8.71
N TYR A 144 -3.24 -18.25 -8.79
CA TYR A 144 -3.04 -19.26 -9.83
C TYR A 144 -4.30 -19.49 -10.66
N TYR A 145 -4.12 -19.84 -11.94
CA TYR A 145 -5.21 -20.38 -12.74
C TYR A 145 -5.66 -21.73 -12.15
N SER A 146 -6.91 -21.84 -11.69
CA SER A 146 -7.50 -23.13 -11.40
C SER A 146 -8.06 -23.71 -12.71
N LYS A 147 -7.64 -24.90 -13.08
CA LYS A 147 -8.40 -25.68 -14.07
C LYS A 147 -9.70 -26.10 -13.38
N LYS A 148 -10.83 -25.66 -13.92
CA LYS A 148 -12.13 -26.29 -13.60
C LYS A 148 -12.18 -27.69 -14.19
#